data_b77946692858a71aaefc7c0905c61a7c
#
_entry.id   b77946692858a71aaefc7c0905c61a7c
#
_cell.length_a   1.000
_cell.length_b   1.000
_cell.length_c   1.000
_cell.angle_alpha   90.00
_cell.angle_beta   90.00
_cell.angle_gamma   90.00
#
_symmetry.space_group_name_H-M   'P 1'
#
loop_
_entity.id
_entity.type
_entity.pdbx_description
1 polymer ?
#
loop_
_entity_poly.entity_id
_entity_poly.type
_entity_poly.pdbx_seq_one_letter_code
_entity_poly.pdbx_strand_id
1 'polypeptide(L)'
;MTEPGTARIAVDLLGGDDAPAVVVDGALRAVRTDPDLHLLLVGPTEVADGLIGALDPEQRSRVTVRPVRTAVGMADHPTAARGESTVRAAVHAVRDGIADAIVSAGSTGATVTAAALGLGRWPGVRRPALVATLPAVEGPVVLLDVGGTLEPGAATLARHAVLGAAYAAVAHAVTAPRVGLLSVGTEAGKGDRLRRSADPALAAVPLPCGARYVGLVEGYDIGVGARADVVVTDGFTGNVLLKAIEGAYAMAGGPPASGGAPRAAALLGVAGTVVVCHGAAQPDDVASGIALAAHLWRRGATDTVSSVLDAVPHDPAPDRNDTEVAP
;
A
#
# COMPACT_ATOMS: atom_id res chain seq x y z
N MET A 1 4.38 2.52 26.19
CA MET A 1 4.15 3.32 24.96
C MET A 1 5.41 4.15 24.79
N THR A 2 6.27 3.76 23.83
CA THR A 2 7.39 4.61 23.41
C THR A 2 6.80 5.87 22.78
N GLU A 3 7.37 7.03 23.10
CA GLU A 3 7.00 8.30 22.45
C GLU A 3 7.07 8.13 20.93
N PRO A 4 6.13 8.72 20.18
CA PRO A 4 6.16 8.64 18.73
C PRO A 4 7.46 9.30 18.25
N GLY A 5 8.36 8.51 17.71
CA GLY A 5 9.61 9.02 17.15
C GLY A 5 9.34 9.92 15.94
N THR A 6 10.26 10.83 15.68
CA THR A 6 10.25 11.70 14.47
C THR A 6 10.26 10.83 13.21
N ALA A 7 9.22 10.93 12.38
CA ALA A 7 9.12 10.21 11.12
C ALA A 7 9.62 11.06 9.95
N ARG A 8 10.57 10.54 9.16
CA ARG A 8 11.13 11.21 7.97
C ARG A 8 10.51 10.59 6.72
N ILE A 9 9.64 11.30 6.04
CA ILE A 9 8.90 10.77 4.88
C ILE A 9 9.43 11.40 3.60
N ALA A 10 9.91 10.56 2.67
CA ALA A 10 10.25 10.98 1.32
C ALA A 10 8.96 11.10 0.48
N VAL A 11 8.71 12.27 -0.07
CA VAL A 11 7.52 12.57 -0.89
C VAL A 11 7.94 12.79 -2.34
N ASP A 12 7.40 12.00 -3.24
CA ASP A 12 7.55 12.11 -4.70
C ASP A 12 6.71 13.28 -5.22
N LEU A 13 7.34 14.47 -5.43
CA LEU A 13 6.63 15.70 -5.81
C LEU A 13 6.03 15.67 -7.22
N LEU A 14 6.52 14.81 -8.10
CA LEU A 14 6.07 14.75 -9.50
C LEU A 14 5.15 13.55 -9.77
N GLY A 15 4.78 12.79 -8.75
CA GLY A 15 3.86 11.65 -8.89
C GLY A 15 2.40 12.08 -8.80
N GLY A 16 1.60 11.76 -9.83
CA GLY A 16 0.16 12.01 -9.87
C GLY A 16 -0.30 12.84 -11.08
N ASP A 17 -1.60 12.79 -11.35
CA ASP A 17 -2.20 13.44 -12.52
C ASP A 17 -2.15 14.97 -12.41
N ASP A 18 -2.37 15.51 -11.20
CA ASP A 18 -2.35 16.94 -10.88
C ASP A 18 -1.07 17.35 -10.11
N ALA A 19 0.00 16.54 -10.20
CA ALA A 19 1.29 16.91 -9.64
C ALA A 19 1.90 18.08 -10.44
N PRO A 20 2.68 18.95 -9.79
CA PRO A 20 3.09 18.91 -8.38
C PRO A 20 2.11 19.60 -7.41
N ALA A 21 1.12 20.35 -7.88
CA ALA A 21 0.31 21.24 -7.05
C ALA A 21 -0.42 20.50 -5.90
N VAL A 22 -1.09 19.39 -6.22
CA VAL A 22 -1.82 18.58 -5.24
C VAL A 22 -0.89 17.96 -4.21
N VAL A 23 0.29 17.49 -4.64
CA VAL A 23 1.27 16.86 -3.75
C VAL A 23 1.86 17.89 -2.79
N VAL A 24 2.17 19.09 -3.29
CA VAL A 24 2.65 20.24 -2.49
C VAL A 24 1.63 20.61 -1.42
N ASP A 25 0.36 20.79 -1.79
CA ASP A 25 -0.70 21.16 -0.83
C ASP A 25 -0.92 20.06 0.22
N GLY A 26 -0.93 18.79 -0.20
CA GLY A 26 -1.02 17.66 0.72
C GLY A 26 0.16 17.59 1.70
N ALA A 27 1.37 17.81 1.24
CA ALA A 27 2.57 17.87 2.07
C ALA A 27 2.52 19.03 3.08
N LEU A 28 2.04 20.21 2.66
CA LEU A 28 1.79 21.36 3.56
C LEU A 28 0.81 21.01 4.69
N ARG A 29 -0.29 20.35 4.35
CA ARG A 29 -1.30 19.93 5.35
C ARG A 29 -0.70 18.95 6.34
N ALA A 30 0.05 17.96 5.88
CA ALA A 30 0.68 16.96 6.73
C ALA A 30 1.66 17.58 7.72
N VAL A 31 2.57 18.46 7.28
CA VAL A 31 3.55 19.14 8.17
C VAL A 31 2.87 20.01 9.21
N ARG A 32 1.75 20.66 8.87
CA ARG A 32 0.99 21.49 9.81
C ARG A 32 0.25 20.67 10.86
N THR A 33 -0.16 19.46 10.51
CA THR A 33 -0.97 18.61 11.39
C THR A 33 -0.12 17.77 12.35
N ASP A 34 1.08 17.34 11.94
CA ASP A 34 1.94 16.45 12.71
C ASP A 34 3.29 17.16 13.02
N PRO A 35 3.52 17.56 14.29
CA PRO A 35 4.76 18.24 14.70
C PRO A 35 6.00 17.32 14.64
N ASP A 36 5.83 16.00 14.72
CA ASP A 36 6.92 15.02 14.68
C ASP A 36 7.16 14.47 13.28
N LEU A 37 6.62 15.13 12.26
CA LEU A 37 6.80 14.77 10.85
C LEU A 37 7.90 15.64 10.22
N HIS A 38 8.88 14.97 9.62
CA HIS A 38 9.90 15.57 8.74
C HIS A 38 9.67 15.12 7.31
N LEU A 39 9.77 16.02 6.34
CA LEU A 39 9.61 15.71 4.93
C LEU A 39 10.91 15.85 4.17
N LEU A 40 11.21 14.85 3.34
CA LEU A 40 12.19 14.93 2.27
C LEU A 40 11.43 15.06 0.94
N LEU A 41 11.36 16.27 0.42
CA LEU A 41 10.69 16.55 -0.85
C LEU A 41 11.61 16.16 -2.00
N VAL A 42 11.20 15.19 -2.82
CA VAL A 42 11.99 14.71 -3.95
C VAL A 42 11.38 15.23 -5.24
N GLY A 43 12.03 16.23 -5.85
CA GLY A 43 11.51 16.92 -7.02
C GLY A 43 12.31 18.16 -7.40
N PRO A 44 11.83 18.96 -8.38
CA PRO A 44 12.47 20.21 -8.76
C PRO A 44 12.51 21.20 -7.59
N THR A 45 13.64 21.87 -7.42
CA THR A 45 13.85 22.84 -6.32
C THR A 45 12.83 23.96 -6.37
N GLU A 46 12.49 24.43 -7.57
CA GLU A 46 11.53 25.51 -7.80
C GLU A 46 10.12 25.19 -7.27
N VAL A 47 9.73 23.92 -7.35
CA VAL A 47 8.45 23.42 -6.82
C VAL A 47 8.49 23.37 -5.30
N ALA A 48 9.58 22.85 -4.73
CA ALA A 48 9.77 22.74 -3.30
C ALA A 48 9.87 24.12 -2.62
N ASP A 49 10.53 25.09 -3.25
CA ASP A 49 10.68 26.47 -2.73
C ASP A 49 9.33 27.16 -2.52
N GLY A 50 8.37 26.93 -3.42
CA GLY A 50 6.99 27.41 -3.28
C GLY A 50 6.32 26.86 -2.03
N LEU A 51 6.49 25.56 -1.76
CA LEU A 51 5.99 24.92 -0.54
C LEU A 51 6.66 25.49 0.71
N ILE A 52 7.98 25.50 0.71
CA ILE A 52 8.79 25.95 1.86
C ILE A 52 8.47 27.42 2.21
N GLY A 53 8.25 28.26 1.19
CA GLY A 53 7.85 29.66 1.36
C GLY A 53 6.51 29.86 2.10
N ALA A 54 5.61 28.89 2.04
CA ALA A 54 4.31 28.93 2.69
C ALA A 54 4.32 28.41 4.15
N LEU A 55 5.47 27.94 4.64
CA LEU A 55 5.66 27.42 5.98
C LEU A 55 6.20 28.48 6.94
N ASP A 56 5.82 28.40 8.22
CA ASP A 56 6.49 29.16 9.27
C ASP A 56 7.93 28.65 9.53
N PRO A 57 8.76 29.36 10.30
CA PRO A 57 10.16 28.99 10.53
C PRO A 57 10.35 27.61 11.18
N GLU A 58 9.46 27.22 12.11
CA GLU A 58 9.52 25.92 12.79
C GLU A 58 9.18 24.80 11.82
N GLN A 59 8.06 24.90 11.12
CA GLN A 59 7.65 23.95 10.09
C GLN A 59 8.70 23.82 8.98
N ARG A 60 9.30 24.94 8.56
CA ARG A 60 10.36 24.99 7.54
C ARG A 60 11.59 24.18 7.95
N SER A 61 11.98 24.19 9.23
CA SER A 61 13.12 23.42 9.74
C SER A 61 12.95 21.91 9.58
N ARG A 62 11.71 21.43 9.40
CA ARG A 62 11.33 20.02 9.25
C ARG A 62 11.22 19.58 7.79
N VAL A 63 11.55 20.44 6.83
CA VAL A 63 11.44 20.13 5.39
C VAL A 63 12.78 20.28 4.71
N THR A 64 13.20 19.24 4.01
CA THR A 64 14.42 19.23 3.19
C THR A 64 14.09 18.88 1.76
N VAL A 65 14.97 19.24 0.82
CA VAL A 65 14.76 19.01 -0.62
C VAL A 65 15.88 18.15 -1.19
N ARG A 66 15.49 17.15 -1.99
CA ARG A 66 16.39 16.39 -2.86
C ARG A 66 16.07 16.73 -4.32
N PRO A 67 16.91 17.50 -5.01
CA PRO A 67 16.62 17.93 -6.37
C PRO A 67 16.64 16.77 -7.35
N VAL A 68 15.51 16.52 -8.02
CA VAL A 68 15.33 15.56 -9.12
C VAL A 68 14.32 16.15 -10.10
N ARG A 69 14.63 16.13 -11.40
CA ARG A 69 13.79 16.80 -12.41
C ARG A 69 12.97 15.83 -13.25
N THR A 70 13.27 14.53 -13.20
CA THR A 70 12.64 13.51 -14.04
C THR A 70 11.59 12.75 -13.25
N ALA A 71 10.38 12.64 -13.80
CA ALA A 71 9.32 11.77 -13.30
C ALA A 71 9.13 10.55 -14.20
N VAL A 72 8.48 9.52 -13.69
CA VAL A 72 7.88 8.46 -14.51
C VAL A 72 6.45 8.87 -14.80
N GLY A 73 6.09 8.98 -16.08
CA GLY A 73 4.73 9.33 -16.49
C GLY A 73 3.71 8.26 -16.11
N MET A 74 2.45 8.68 -15.94
CA MET A 74 1.36 7.74 -15.54
C MET A 74 1.11 6.65 -16.60
N ALA A 75 1.37 6.95 -17.88
CA ALA A 75 1.23 6.02 -19.00
C ALA A 75 2.53 5.28 -19.36
N ASP A 76 3.64 5.59 -18.69
CA ASP A 76 4.92 4.93 -18.97
C ASP A 76 4.92 3.49 -18.49
N HIS A 77 5.67 2.65 -19.20
CA HIS A 77 5.86 1.28 -18.76
C HIS A 77 6.58 1.25 -17.38
N PRO A 78 6.20 0.37 -16.44
CA PRO A 78 6.79 0.31 -15.11
C PRO A 78 8.32 0.23 -15.07
N THR A 79 8.95 -0.36 -16.09
CA THR A 79 10.42 -0.45 -16.22
C THR A 79 11.10 0.91 -16.40
N ALA A 80 10.38 1.98 -16.76
CA ALA A 80 10.91 3.34 -16.78
C ALA A 80 11.43 3.78 -15.39
N ALA A 81 10.89 3.20 -14.31
CA ALA A 81 11.38 3.41 -12.95
C ALA A 81 12.81 2.86 -12.70
N ARG A 82 13.40 2.13 -13.63
CA ARG A 82 14.83 1.76 -13.58
C ARG A 82 15.77 2.94 -13.87
N GLY A 83 15.29 3.94 -14.60
CA GLY A 83 16.01 5.20 -14.87
C GLY A 83 16.00 6.15 -13.67
N GLU A 84 16.70 7.27 -13.79
CA GLU A 84 16.64 8.34 -12.80
C GLU A 84 15.26 8.97 -12.79
N SER A 85 14.64 9.01 -11.60
CA SER A 85 13.31 9.58 -11.42
C SER A 85 13.07 9.95 -9.95
N THR A 86 12.08 10.81 -9.72
CA THR A 86 11.69 11.24 -8.37
C THR A 86 11.30 10.06 -7.49
N VAL A 87 10.47 9.13 -7.99
CA VAL A 87 10.07 7.93 -7.24
C VAL A 87 11.27 7.03 -6.90
N ARG A 88 12.20 6.83 -7.83
CA ARG A 88 13.42 6.04 -7.56
C ARG A 88 14.31 6.73 -6.54
N ALA A 89 14.51 8.04 -6.66
CA ALA A 89 15.31 8.80 -5.71
C ALA A 89 14.70 8.80 -4.30
N ALA A 90 13.36 8.83 -4.18
CA ALA A 90 12.66 8.69 -2.92
C ALA A 90 12.86 7.30 -2.30
N VAL A 91 12.76 6.24 -3.11
CA VAL A 91 13.06 4.85 -2.69
C VAL A 91 14.51 4.72 -2.21
N HIS A 92 15.48 5.30 -2.93
CA HIS A 92 16.88 5.28 -2.51
C HIS A 92 17.11 6.05 -1.20
N ALA A 93 16.35 7.13 -0.95
CA ALA A 93 16.43 7.84 0.33
C ALA A 93 16.04 6.93 1.51
N VAL A 94 15.04 6.06 1.32
CA VAL A 94 14.66 5.06 2.34
C VAL A 94 15.74 3.99 2.49
N ARG A 95 16.24 3.43 1.39
CA ARG A 95 17.31 2.44 1.40
C ARG A 95 18.58 2.94 2.12
N ASP A 96 18.91 4.20 1.89
CA ASP A 96 20.14 4.83 2.42
C ASP A 96 19.94 5.39 3.85
N GLY A 97 18.75 5.19 4.46
CA GLY A 97 18.44 5.64 5.82
C GLY A 97 18.26 7.15 5.97
N ILE A 98 18.11 7.89 4.86
CA ILE A 98 17.86 9.34 4.83
C ILE A 98 16.39 9.61 5.15
N ALA A 99 15.49 8.74 4.71
CA ALA A 99 14.08 8.75 5.02
C ALA A 99 13.65 7.39 5.61
N ASP A 100 12.51 7.37 6.28
CA ASP A 100 11.97 6.19 6.97
C ASP A 100 10.85 5.52 6.17
N ALA A 101 10.18 6.29 5.31
CA ALA A 101 9.17 5.80 4.40
C ALA A 101 9.08 6.68 3.15
N ILE A 102 8.42 6.16 2.11
CA ILE A 102 8.11 6.89 0.88
C ILE A 102 6.61 7.00 0.67
N VAL A 103 6.19 8.14 0.11
CA VAL A 103 4.83 8.36 -0.41
C VAL A 103 4.93 8.84 -1.86
N SER A 104 4.18 8.21 -2.76
CA SER A 104 4.03 8.61 -4.16
C SER A 104 2.59 8.49 -4.61
N ALA A 105 2.09 9.48 -5.34
CA ALA A 105 0.82 9.42 -6.06
C ALA A 105 1.03 9.12 -7.56
N GLY A 106 2.25 8.75 -7.96
CA GLY A 106 2.61 8.38 -9.32
C GLY A 106 2.10 7.02 -9.76
N SER A 107 2.55 6.59 -10.94
CA SER A 107 2.20 5.27 -11.49
C SER A 107 2.47 4.16 -10.47
N THR A 108 1.43 3.41 -10.12
CA THR A 108 1.51 2.27 -9.20
C THR A 108 2.57 1.27 -9.63
N GLY A 109 2.58 0.90 -10.92
CA GLY A 109 3.55 -0.05 -11.46
C GLY A 109 4.99 0.45 -11.36
N ALA A 110 5.21 1.76 -11.59
CA ALA A 110 6.52 2.39 -11.43
C ALA A 110 6.97 2.39 -9.97
N THR A 111 6.08 2.73 -9.04
CA THR A 111 6.37 2.74 -7.60
C THR A 111 6.69 1.34 -7.06
N VAL A 112 5.87 0.33 -7.43
CA VAL A 112 6.11 -1.08 -7.07
C VAL A 112 7.45 -1.57 -7.63
N THR A 113 7.74 -1.24 -8.91
CA THR A 113 9.01 -1.62 -9.55
C THR A 113 10.20 -0.95 -8.88
N ALA A 114 10.14 0.35 -8.63
CA ALA A 114 11.19 1.10 -7.95
C ALA A 114 11.46 0.54 -6.55
N ALA A 115 10.40 0.28 -5.78
CA ALA A 115 10.48 -0.27 -4.43
C ALA A 115 11.08 -1.69 -4.43
N ALA A 116 10.59 -2.58 -5.30
CA ALA A 116 11.08 -3.95 -5.37
C ALA A 116 12.56 -4.04 -5.79
N LEU A 117 13.02 -3.15 -6.66
CA LEU A 117 14.41 -3.10 -7.12
C LEU A 117 15.31 -2.33 -6.15
N GLY A 118 14.82 -1.24 -5.54
CA GLY A 118 15.62 -0.35 -4.71
C GLY A 118 15.74 -0.80 -3.25
N LEU A 119 14.66 -1.30 -2.65
CA LEU A 119 14.63 -1.80 -1.27
C LEU A 119 14.88 -3.30 -1.19
N GLY A 120 14.55 -4.04 -2.24
CA GLY A 120 14.49 -5.50 -2.21
C GLY A 120 13.15 -6.01 -1.72
N ARG A 121 12.89 -7.30 -2.00
CA ARG A 121 11.67 -8.01 -1.58
C ARG A 121 11.94 -8.82 -0.32
N TRP A 122 10.93 -9.01 0.50
CA TRP A 122 11.02 -9.93 1.63
C TRP A 122 11.25 -11.37 1.16
N PRO A 123 11.92 -12.21 1.97
CA PRO A 123 12.08 -13.63 1.69
C PRO A 123 10.73 -14.30 1.41
N GLY A 124 10.67 -15.15 0.40
CA GLY A 124 9.45 -15.86 0.01
C GLY A 124 8.34 -15.00 -0.59
N VAL A 125 8.55 -13.68 -0.81
CA VAL A 125 7.61 -12.81 -1.50
C VAL A 125 8.11 -12.50 -2.91
N ARG A 126 7.53 -13.16 -3.91
CA ARG A 126 7.87 -12.92 -5.32
C ARG A 126 7.15 -11.70 -5.89
N ARG A 127 5.91 -11.53 -5.50
CA ARG A 127 5.02 -10.44 -5.94
C ARG A 127 4.56 -9.64 -4.72
N PRO A 128 5.07 -8.42 -4.52
CA PRO A 128 4.54 -7.51 -3.52
C PRO A 128 3.05 -7.23 -3.77
N ALA A 129 2.30 -6.97 -2.71
CA ALA A 129 0.88 -6.65 -2.77
C ALA A 129 0.60 -5.24 -2.26
N LEU A 130 -0.30 -4.52 -2.92
CA LEU A 130 -0.88 -3.30 -2.38
C LEU A 130 -2.05 -3.63 -1.47
N VAL A 131 -2.04 -3.08 -0.28
CA VAL A 131 -3.09 -3.28 0.73
C VAL A 131 -3.79 -1.97 1.03
N ALA A 132 -5.12 -1.98 0.94
CA ALA A 132 -5.98 -0.89 1.38
C ALA A 132 -6.80 -1.34 2.59
N THR A 133 -7.00 -0.44 3.55
CA THR A 133 -7.91 -0.68 4.68
C THR A 133 -9.20 0.08 4.44
N LEU A 134 -10.29 -0.65 4.33
CA LEU A 134 -11.62 -0.12 4.03
C LEU A 134 -12.44 0.00 5.31
N PRO A 135 -13.08 1.13 5.57
CA PRO A 135 -14.08 1.22 6.62
C PRO A 135 -15.29 0.35 6.23
N ALA A 136 -15.75 -0.48 7.15
CA ALA A 136 -16.94 -1.30 6.98
C ALA A 136 -17.82 -1.19 8.23
N VAL A 137 -19.06 -1.68 8.15
CA VAL A 137 -20.07 -1.49 9.21
C VAL A 137 -19.63 -2.11 10.54
N GLU A 138 -19.07 -3.33 10.50
CA GLU A 138 -18.64 -4.07 11.71
C GLU A 138 -17.16 -3.90 12.06
N GLY A 139 -16.42 -3.04 11.36
CA GLY A 139 -15.02 -2.79 11.60
C GLY A 139 -14.20 -2.75 10.31
N PRO A 140 -12.94 -2.33 10.35
CA PRO A 140 -12.13 -2.17 9.14
C PRO A 140 -11.85 -3.51 8.48
N VAL A 141 -11.93 -3.53 7.14
CA VAL A 141 -11.56 -4.67 6.29
C VAL A 141 -10.29 -4.36 5.51
N VAL A 142 -9.34 -5.25 5.59
CA VAL A 142 -8.09 -5.21 4.81
C VAL A 142 -8.33 -5.87 3.46
N LEU A 143 -8.26 -5.11 2.38
CA LEU A 143 -8.38 -5.61 1.00
C LEU A 143 -6.99 -5.64 0.33
N LEU A 144 -6.60 -6.80 -0.19
CA LEU A 144 -5.38 -6.97 -0.99
C LEU A 144 -5.55 -8.08 -2.04
N ASP A 145 -4.99 -7.98 -3.20
CA ASP A 145 -4.16 -6.93 -3.77
C ASP A 145 -5.03 -5.88 -4.46
N VAL A 146 -4.69 -4.59 -4.34
CA VAL A 146 -5.44 -3.51 -4.99
C VAL A 146 -4.68 -2.86 -6.16
N GLY A 147 -3.75 -3.60 -6.78
CA GLY A 147 -3.08 -3.12 -8.00
C GLY A 147 -1.57 -3.39 -8.09
N GLY A 148 -0.98 -4.13 -7.16
CA GLY A 148 0.45 -4.49 -7.22
C GLY A 148 0.75 -5.60 -8.23
N THR A 149 -0.14 -6.60 -8.34
CA THR A 149 -0.01 -7.76 -9.25
C THR A 149 -1.34 -8.04 -9.92
N LEU A 150 -1.45 -7.69 -11.21
CA LEU A 150 -2.73 -7.77 -11.95
C LEU A 150 -3.17 -9.22 -12.19
N GLU A 151 -2.25 -10.10 -12.58
CA GLU A 151 -2.52 -11.50 -12.94
C GLU A 151 -1.67 -12.45 -12.09
N PRO A 152 -2.00 -12.63 -10.80
CA PRO A 152 -1.30 -13.57 -9.94
C PRO A 152 -1.73 -15.01 -10.22
N GLY A 153 -0.87 -15.97 -9.86
CA GLY A 153 -1.26 -17.36 -9.72
C GLY A 153 -1.84 -17.67 -8.34
N ALA A 154 -2.31 -18.90 -8.17
CA ALA A 154 -2.90 -19.37 -6.90
C ALA A 154 -1.93 -19.30 -5.71
N ALA A 155 -0.66 -19.65 -5.92
CA ALA A 155 0.38 -19.59 -4.90
C ALA A 155 0.65 -18.14 -4.45
N THR A 156 0.59 -17.18 -5.37
CA THR A 156 0.70 -15.75 -5.06
C THR A 156 -0.47 -15.29 -4.19
N LEU A 157 -1.71 -15.67 -4.50
CA LEU A 157 -2.87 -15.32 -3.67
C LEU A 157 -2.79 -15.97 -2.27
N ALA A 158 -2.32 -17.21 -2.18
CA ALA A 158 -2.07 -17.85 -0.88
C ALA A 158 -1.01 -17.08 -0.07
N ARG A 159 0.07 -16.61 -0.72
CA ARG A 159 1.07 -15.76 -0.06
C ARG A 159 0.50 -14.39 0.34
N HIS A 160 -0.36 -13.79 -0.49
CA HIS A 160 -1.07 -12.56 -0.14
C HIS A 160 -1.99 -12.76 1.08
N ALA A 161 -2.62 -13.93 1.24
CA ALA A 161 -3.39 -14.26 2.44
C ALA A 161 -2.52 -14.20 3.72
N VAL A 162 -1.30 -14.71 3.65
CA VAL A 162 -0.33 -14.64 4.76
C VAL A 162 0.07 -13.19 5.05
N LEU A 163 0.37 -12.39 4.00
CA LEU A 163 0.68 -10.96 4.12
C LEU A 163 -0.47 -10.19 4.76
N GLY A 164 -1.68 -10.38 4.27
CA GLY A 164 -2.87 -9.69 4.76
C GLY A 164 -3.20 -10.04 6.21
N ALA A 165 -3.08 -11.31 6.60
CA ALA A 165 -3.29 -11.76 7.97
C ALA A 165 -2.30 -11.11 8.94
N ALA A 166 -1.00 -11.11 8.59
CA ALA A 166 0.02 -10.45 9.41
C ALA A 166 -0.21 -8.94 9.49
N TYR A 167 -0.55 -8.29 8.37
CA TYR A 167 -0.84 -6.86 8.34
C TYR A 167 -2.06 -6.48 9.20
N ALA A 168 -3.17 -7.21 9.09
CA ALA A 168 -4.36 -6.97 9.90
C ALA A 168 -4.07 -7.09 11.40
N ALA A 169 -3.28 -8.10 11.79
CA ALA A 169 -2.90 -8.29 13.20
C ALA A 169 -1.97 -7.17 13.69
N VAL A 170 -0.98 -6.77 12.91
CA VAL A 170 0.06 -5.80 13.33
C VAL A 170 -0.43 -4.35 13.22
N ALA A 171 -0.99 -3.97 12.07
CA ALA A 171 -1.38 -2.58 11.82
C ALA A 171 -2.71 -2.21 12.46
N HIS A 172 -3.65 -3.15 12.57
CA HIS A 172 -5.01 -2.92 13.08
C HIS A 172 -5.32 -3.65 14.38
N ALA A 173 -4.36 -4.38 14.97
CA ALA A 173 -4.52 -5.15 16.21
C ALA A 173 -5.69 -6.16 16.14
N VAL A 174 -6.00 -6.71 14.97
CA VAL A 174 -7.04 -7.71 14.80
C VAL A 174 -6.54 -9.04 15.38
N THR A 175 -7.24 -9.54 16.40
CA THR A 175 -6.92 -10.83 17.00
C THR A 175 -7.47 -11.96 16.14
N ALA A 176 -6.64 -12.93 15.74
CA ALA A 176 -7.01 -14.09 14.94
C ALA A 176 -7.79 -13.72 13.67
N PRO A 177 -7.17 -12.99 12.70
CA PRO A 177 -7.86 -12.47 11.53
C PRO A 177 -8.58 -13.54 10.71
N ARG A 178 -9.79 -13.22 10.25
CA ARG A 178 -10.56 -14.05 9.32
C ARG A 178 -10.19 -13.67 7.90
N VAL A 179 -9.64 -14.61 7.13
CA VAL A 179 -9.17 -14.38 5.76
C VAL A 179 -10.13 -15.01 4.76
N GLY A 180 -10.69 -14.22 3.86
CA GLY A 180 -11.57 -14.67 2.78
C GLY A 180 -10.93 -14.46 1.40
N LEU A 181 -11.33 -15.29 0.42
CA LEU A 181 -10.99 -15.12 -0.99
C LEU A 181 -12.18 -14.52 -1.73
N LEU A 182 -12.00 -13.36 -2.35
CA LEU A 182 -13.07 -12.68 -3.10
C LEU A 182 -13.54 -13.52 -4.29
N SER A 183 -14.84 -13.73 -4.37
CA SER A 183 -15.48 -14.50 -5.43
C SER A 183 -16.88 -13.94 -5.76
N VAL A 184 -17.56 -14.56 -6.71
CA VAL A 184 -18.93 -14.23 -7.17
C VAL A 184 -20.02 -14.99 -6.40
N GLY A 185 -19.65 -15.79 -5.42
CA GLY A 185 -20.51 -16.61 -4.58
C GLY A 185 -19.69 -17.36 -3.56
N THR A 186 -20.32 -17.84 -2.50
CA THR A 186 -19.65 -18.44 -1.33
C THR A 186 -19.60 -19.96 -1.35
N GLU A 187 -20.30 -20.61 -2.31
CA GLU A 187 -20.33 -22.07 -2.42
C GLU A 187 -19.03 -22.62 -3.02
N ALA A 188 -18.64 -23.81 -2.60
CA ALA A 188 -17.46 -24.49 -3.13
C ALA A 188 -17.48 -24.58 -4.66
N GLY A 189 -16.37 -24.23 -5.30
CA GLY A 189 -16.20 -24.25 -6.75
C GLY A 189 -16.73 -23.02 -7.50
N LYS A 190 -17.27 -22.02 -6.79
CA LYS A 190 -17.61 -20.72 -7.40
C LYS A 190 -16.37 -19.94 -7.79
N GLY A 191 -16.57 -18.98 -8.67
CA GLY A 191 -15.52 -18.12 -9.20
C GLY A 191 -14.94 -18.60 -10.53
N ASP A 192 -13.97 -17.85 -11.02
CA ASP A 192 -13.22 -18.13 -12.23
C ASP A 192 -12.16 -19.24 -12.02
N ARG A 193 -11.34 -19.45 -13.03
CA ARG A 193 -10.26 -20.45 -12.96
C ARG A 193 -9.28 -20.15 -11.83
N LEU A 194 -8.92 -18.87 -11.63
CA LEU A 194 -7.99 -18.46 -10.58
C LEU A 194 -8.57 -18.76 -9.19
N ARG A 195 -9.84 -18.36 -8.93
CA ARG A 195 -10.51 -18.60 -7.64
C ARG A 195 -10.60 -20.09 -7.33
N ARG A 196 -11.01 -20.90 -8.29
CA ARG A 196 -11.09 -22.37 -8.10
C ARG A 196 -9.74 -23.04 -7.80
N SER A 197 -8.63 -22.48 -8.30
CA SER A 197 -7.29 -23.00 -7.98
C SER A 197 -6.73 -22.38 -6.68
N ALA A 198 -7.08 -21.15 -6.36
CA ALA A 198 -6.58 -20.44 -5.17
C ALA A 198 -7.30 -20.86 -3.88
N ASP A 199 -8.60 -21.20 -3.94
CA ASP A 199 -9.39 -21.62 -2.77
C ASP A 199 -8.71 -22.77 -1.98
N PRO A 200 -8.37 -23.92 -2.58
CA PRO A 200 -7.63 -24.96 -1.87
C PRO A 200 -6.22 -24.54 -1.47
N ALA A 201 -5.55 -23.66 -2.21
CA ALA A 201 -4.23 -23.18 -1.84
C ALA A 201 -4.27 -22.29 -0.58
N LEU A 202 -5.27 -21.41 -0.46
CA LEU A 202 -5.47 -20.60 0.74
C LEU A 202 -5.88 -21.46 1.93
N ALA A 203 -6.69 -22.52 1.71
CA ALA A 203 -7.08 -23.44 2.77
C ALA A 203 -5.91 -24.27 3.32
N ALA A 204 -4.89 -24.52 2.50
CA ALA A 204 -3.73 -25.32 2.86
C ALA A 204 -2.59 -24.52 3.49
N VAL A 205 -2.49 -23.19 3.21
CA VAL A 205 -1.37 -22.39 3.70
C VAL A 205 -1.51 -22.08 5.20
N PRO A 206 -0.44 -22.24 6.01
CA PRO A 206 -0.45 -21.82 7.40
C PRO A 206 -0.57 -20.29 7.48
N LEU A 207 -1.60 -19.81 8.16
CA LEU A 207 -1.79 -18.38 8.39
C LEU A 207 -1.20 -17.95 9.73
N PRO A 208 -0.51 -16.80 9.81
CA PRO A 208 0.10 -16.30 11.04
C PRO A 208 -0.93 -15.68 12.00
N CYS A 209 -0.48 -15.35 13.21
CA CYS A 209 -1.26 -14.60 14.22
C CYS A 209 -2.60 -15.26 14.60
N GLY A 210 -2.70 -16.60 14.53
CA GLY A 210 -3.94 -17.32 14.80
C GLY A 210 -5.03 -17.11 13.73
N ALA A 211 -4.69 -16.50 12.60
CA ALA A 211 -5.63 -16.27 11.52
C ALA A 211 -6.19 -17.58 10.95
N ARG A 212 -7.39 -17.51 10.39
CA ARG A 212 -8.04 -18.67 9.75
C ARG A 212 -8.64 -18.30 8.42
N TYR A 213 -8.57 -19.21 7.48
CA TYR A 213 -9.28 -19.10 6.21
C TYR A 213 -10.76 -19.37 6.41
N VAL A 214 -11.63 -18.49 5.91
CA VAL A 214 -13.09 -18.59 6.06
C VAL A 214 -13.80 -18.93 4.74
N GLY A 215 -13.05 -19.28 3.70
CA GLY A 215 -13.59 -19.64 2.38
C GLY A 215 -13.83 -18.43 1.48
N LEU A 216 -14.70 -18.62 0.49
CA LEU A 216 -15.08 -17.61 -0.47
C LEU A 216 -15.97 -16.54 0.18
N VAL A 217 -15.74 -15.27 -0.20
CA VAL A 217 -16.53 -14.12 0.23
C VAL A 217 -16.95 -13.29 -0.98
N GLU A 218 -18.05 -12.57 -0.87
CA GLU A 218 -18.57 -11.70 -1.94
C GLU A 218 -18.17 -10.23 -1.73
N GLY A 219 -18.30 -9.42 -2.77
CA GLY A 219 -18.03 -7.97 -2.68
C GLY A 219 -18.91 -7.27 -1.62
N TYR A 220 -20.11 -7.75 -1.36
CA TYR A 220 -20.99 -7.25 -0.31
C TYR A 220 -20.39 -7.42 1.10
N ASP A 221 -19.72 -8.53 1.35
CA ASP A 221 -19.12 -8.84 2.66
C ASP A 221 -18.03 -7.83 3.05
N ILE A 222 -17.39 -7.19 2.06
CA ILE A 222 -16.37 -6.16 2.29
C ILE A 222 -16.98 -4.91 2.93
N GLY A 223 -18.12 -4.44 2.41
CA GLY A 223 -18.79 -3.26 2.97
C GLY A 223 -19.38 -3.50 4.36
N VAL A 224 -19.73 -4.73 4.67
CA VAL A 224 -20.29 -5.10 5.98
C VAL A 224 -19.21 -5.42 7.01
N GLY A 225 -18.16 -6.14 6.64
CA GLY A 225 -17.06 -6.52 7.54
C GLY A 225 -17.41 -7.68 8.50
N ALA A 226 -18.59 -8.29 8.37
CA ALA A 226 -19.06 -9.34 9.29
C ALA A 226 -18.36 -10.69 9.08
N ARG A 227 -17.97 -11.00 7.84
CA ARG A 227 -17.51 -12.32 7.43
C ARG A 227 -16.00 -12.49 7.43
N ALA A 228 -15.26 -11.45 7.01
CA ALA A 228 -13.82 -11.47 6.91
C ALA A 228 -13.22 -10.14 7.35
N ASP A 229 -12.05 -10.20 7.99
CA ASP A 229 -11.24 -9.04 8.37
C ASP A 229 -10.21 -8.73 7.27
N VAL A 230 -9.88 -9.76 6.47
CA VAL A 230 -8.94 -9.69 5.34
C VAL A 230 -9.60 -10.32 4.12
N VAL A 231 -9.64 -9.61 3.01
CA VAL A 231 -10.16 -10.12 1.74
C VAL A 231 -9.04 -10.09 0.70
N VAL A 232 -8.74 -11.27 0.16
CA VAL A 232 -7.69 -11.49 -0.84
C VAL A 232 -8.30 -11.55 -2.24
N THR A 233 -7.65 -10.88 -3.19
CA THR A 233 -8.03 -10.92 -4.61
C THR A 233 -6.80 -10.67 -5.50
N ASP A 234 -6.95 -10.77 -6.82
CA ASP A 234 -5.95 -10.27 -7.78
C ASP A 234 -5.99 -8.73 -7.86
N GLY A 235 -4.88 -8.14 -8.27
CA GLY A 235 -4.73 -6.68 -8.31
C GLY A 235 -5.66 -5.99 -9.29
N PHE A 236 -6.09 -6.65 -10.37
CA PHE A 236 -7.06 -6.06 -11.29
C PHE A 236 -8.44 -5.95 -10.63
N THR A 237 -8.96 -7.05 -10.12
CA THR A 237 -10.26 -7.07 -9.44
C THR A 237 -10.26 -6.17 -8.21
N GLY A 238 -9.20 -6.21 -7.41
CA GLY A 238 -9.08 -5.38 -6.20
C GLY A 238 -9.02 -3.89 -6.50
N ASN A 239 -8.32 -3.47 -7.55
CA ASN A 239 -8.28 -2.08 -7.97
C ASN A 239 -9.64 -1.58 -8.46
N VAL A 240 -10.33 -2.36 -9.31
CA VAL A 240 -11.68 -2.01 -9.79
C VAL A 240 -12.66 -1.90 -8.63
N LEU A 241 -12.62 -2.86 -7.70
CA LEU A 241 -13.49 -2.87 -6.53
C LEU A 241 -13.19 -1.70 -5.58
N LEU A 242 -11.92 -1.41 -5.30
CA LEU A 242 -11.53 -0.27 -4.48
C LEU A 242 -12.10 1.03 -5.05
N LYS A 243 -11.93 1.26 -6.35
CA LYS A 243 -12.46 2.46 -7.02
C LYS A 243 -13.99 2.53 -7.03
N ALA A 244 -14.67 1.39 -7.13
CA ALA A 244 -16.12 1.33 -7.03
C ALA A 244 -16.61 1.70 -5.62
N ILE A 245 -15.92 1.23 -4.59
CA ILE A 245 -16.22 1.56 -3.19
C ILE A 245 -15.95 3.04 -2.90
N GLU A 246 -14.82 3.58 -3.37
CA GLU A 246 -14.49 5.02 -3.26
C GLU A 246 -15.58 5.88 -3.93
N GLY A 247 -16.03 5.49 -5.13
CA GLY A 247 -17.13 6.14 -5.82
C GLY A 247 -18.46 6.06 -5.07
N ALA A 248 -18.76 4.90 -4.48
CA ALA A 248 -19.96 4.73 -3.66
C ALA A 248 -19.94 5.61 -2.41
N TYR A 249 -18.78 5.73 -1.73
CA TYR A 249 -18.63 6.65 -0.60
C TYR A 249 -18.83 8.11 -1.02
N ALA A 250 -18.27 8.51 -2.16
CA ALA A 250 -18.48 9.87 -2.68
C ALA A 250 -19.96 10.15 -2.96
N MET A 251 -20.70 9.19 -3.52
CA MET A 251 -22.14 9.32 -3.77
C MET A 251 -22.96 9.34 -2.48
N ALA A 252 -22.53 8.64 -1.44
CA ALA A 252 -23.19 8.57 -0.13
C ALA A 252 -22.86 9.77 0.80
N GLY A 253 -22.00 10.70 0.36
CA GLY A 253 -21.56 11.83 1.18
C GLY A 253 -20.44 11.49 2.18
N GLY A 254 -19.79 10.36 2.03
CA GLY A 254 -18.67 9.90 2.85
C GLY A 254 -18.74 8.42 3.22
N PRO A 255 -17.65 7.87 3.80
CA PRO A 255 -17.62 6.50 4.30
C PRO A 255 -18.48 6.35 5.56
N PRO A 256 -18.80 5.09 5.97
CA PRO A 256 -19.45 4.82 7.26
C PRO A 256 -18.71 5.51 8.42
N ALA A 257 -19.44 5.96 9.42
CA ALA A 257 -19.07 6.96 10.43
C ALA A 257 -17.81 6.68 11.30
N SER A 258 -17.14 5.56 11.16
CA SER A 258 -16.04 5.15 12.05
C SER A 258 -14.64 5.17 11.43
N GLY A 259 -14.49 5.55 10.17
CA GLY A 259 -13.18 5.56 9.51
C GLY A 259 -13.13 6.54 8.34
N GLY A 260 -12.00 7.19 8.14
CA GLY A 260 -11.75 7.93 6.89
C GLY A 260 -11.81 6.99 5.69
N ALA A 261 -12.22 7.49 4.52
CA ALA A 261 -12.09 6.71 3.27
C ALA A 261 -10.62 6.27 3.07
N PRO A 262 -10.37 5.08 2.51
CA PRO A 262 -9.02 4.69 2.17
C PRO A 262 -8.51 5.65 1.11
N ARG A 263 -7.46 6.40 1.46
CA ARG A 263 -6.91 7.45 0.59
C ARG A 263 -5.54 7.07 0.06
N ALA A 264 -5.01 5.95 0.56
CA ALA A 264 -3.71 5.41 0.17
C ALA A 264 -3.64 3.92 0.49
N ALA A 265 -2.76 3.21 -0.21
CA ALA A 265 -2.47 1.81 -0.01
C ALA A 265 -1.00 1.62 0.42
N ALA A 266 -0.75 0.71 1.37
CA ALA A 266 0.60 0.32 1.73
C ALA A 266 1.09 -0.82 0.83
N LEU A 267 2.37 -0.81 0.45
CA LEU A 267 3.00 -1.90 -0.31
C LEU A 267 3.63 -2.90 0.66
N LEU A 268 3.12 -4.11 0.67
CA LEU A 268 3.67 -5.22 1.45
C LEU A 268 4.59 -6.09 0.61
N GLY A 269 5.63 -6.63 1.23
CA GLY A 269 6.55 -7.55 0.58
C GLY A 269 7.84 -6.91 0.06
N VAL A 270 8.13 -5.67 0.46
CA VAL A 270 9.40 -4.97 0.20
C VAL A 270 10.05 -4.53 1.51
N ALA A 271 11.39 -4.41 1.53
CA ALA A 271 12.15 -4.09 2.74
C ALA A 271 12.14 -2.58 3.05
N GLY A 272 10.96 -2.03 3.32
CA GLY A 272 10.76 -0.64 3.70
C GLY A 272 9.29 -0.24 3.65
N THR A 273 8.94 0.86 4.29
CA THR A 273 7.57 1.39 4.28
C THR A 273 7.32 2.22 3.02
N VAL A 274 6.40 1.74 2.19
CA VAL A 274 6.02 2.37 0.93
C VAL A 274 4.51 2.56 0.90
N VAL A 275 4.07 3.78 0.65
CA VAL A 275 2.65 4.13 0.53
C VAL A 275 2.38 4.73 -0.85
N VAL A 276 1.34 4.25 -1.48
CA VAL A 276 0.90 4.67 -2.81
C VAL A 276 -0.46 5.35 -2.68
N CYS A 277 -0.54 6.60 -3.08
CA CYS A 277 -1.79 7.31 -3.24
C CYS A 277 -2.34 7.09 -4.66
N HIS A 278 -3.60 7.40 -4.88
CA HIS A 278 -4.21 7.35 -6.20
C HIS A 278 -3.61 8.42 -7.14
N GLY A 279 -3.50 8.15 -8.44
CA GLY A 279 -3.03 9.14 -9.42
C GLY A 279 -3.86 10.43 -9.45
N ALA A 280 -5.17 10.30 -9.30
CA ALA A 280 -6.12 11.41 -9.17
C ALA A 280 -6.32 11.88 -7.71
N ALA A 281 -5.33 11.62 -6.81
CA ALA A 281 -5.39 12.01 -5.41
C ALA A 281 -5.60 13.51 -5.26
N GLN A 282 -6.44 13.89 -4.29
CA GLN A 282 -6.61 15.26 -3.85
C GLN A 282 -5.60 15.58 -2.70
N PRO A 283 -5.40 16.84 -2.31
CA PRO A 283 -4.46 17.19 -1.25
C PRO A 283 -4.68 16.44 0.08
N ASP A 284 -5.93 16.21 0.47
CA ASP A 284 -6.27 15.44 1.66
C ASP A 284 -5.87 13.96 1.55
N ASP A 285 -5.90 13.41 0.33
CA ASP A 285 -5.49 12.02 0.08
C ASP A 285 -3.97 11.87 0.24
N VAL A 286 -3.22 12.83 -0.30
CA VAL A 286 -1.75 12.88 -0.14
C VAL A 286 -1.37 13.06 1.33
N ALA A 287 -2.01 14.00 2.04
CA ALA A 287 -1.78 14.22 3.47
C ALA A 287 -2.09 12.95 4.29
N SER A 288 -3.18 12.26 3.96
CA SER A 288 -3.55 10.98 4.58
C SER A 288 -2.54 9.87 4.27
N GLY A 289 -2.00 9.83 3.05
CA GLY A 289 -0.94 8.89 2.66
C GLY A 289 0.35 9.14 3.45
N ILE A 290 0.73 10.40 3.65
CA ILE A 290 1.89 10.77 4.47
C ILE A 290 1.66 10.36 5.94
N ALA A 291 0.47 10.62 6.48
CA ALA A 291 0.11 10.21 7.84
C ALA A 291 0.11 8.69 8.00
N LEU A 292 -0.38 7.93 7.01
CA LEU A 292 -0.33 6.48 7.01
C LEU A 292 1.12 5.97 7.01
N ALA A 293 1.99 6.54 6.18
CA ALA A 293 3.40 6.17 6.11
C ALA A 293 4.11 6.41 7.46
N ALA A 294 3.89 7.57 8.07
CA ALA A 294 4.42 7.91 9.39
C ALA A 294 3.87 6.97 10.48
N HIS A 295 2.57 6.66 10.45
CA HIS A 295 1.94 5.74 11.38
C HIS A 295 2.52 4.32 11.29
N LEU A 296 2.62 3.76 10.08
CA LEU A 296 3.17 2.42 9.87
C LEU A 296 4.63 2.32 10.33
N TRP A 297 5.43 3.34 10.03
CA TRP A 297 6.84 3.37 10.46
C TRP A 297 6.96 3.48 11.98
N ARG A 298 6.26 4.44 12.63
CA ARG A 298 6.29 4.62 14.10
C ARG A 298 5.88 3.35 14.86
N ARG A 299 5.03 2.52 14.28
CA ARG A 299 4.63 1.24 14.87
C ARG A 299 5.58 0.10 14.52
N GLY A 300 6.60 0.32 13.70
CA GLY A 300 7.45 -0.75 13.18
C GLY A 300 6.65 -1.81 12.42
N ALA A 301 5.52 -1.41 11.79
CA ALA A 301 4.57 -2.35 11.21
C ALA A 301 5.20 -3.18 10.09
N THR A 302 5.99 -2.55 9.21
CA THR A 302 6.67 -3.21 8.09
C THR A 302 7.61 -4.30 8.57
N ASP A 303 8.48 -3.99 9.54
CA ASP A 303 9.47 -4.93 10.08
C ASP A 303 8.80 -6.06 10.87
N THR A 304 7.77 -5.72 11.65
CA THR A 304 7.00 -6.72 12.41
C THR A 304 6.27 -7.68 11.48
N VAL A 305 5.62 -7.20 10.42
CA VAL A 305 4.98 -8.06 9.41
C VAL A 305 6.02 -8.95 8.73
N SER A 306 7.18 -8.42 8.35
CA SER A 306 8.28 -9.21 7.77
C SER A 306 8.72 -10.33 8.72
N SER A 307 8.96 -10.01 9.99
CA SER A 307 9.38 -10.99 11.00
C SER A 307 8.34 -12.08 11.25
N VAL A 308 7.05 -11.74 11.22
CA VAL A 308 5.95 -12.73 11.32
C VAL A 308 5.98 -13.68 10.11
N LEU A 309 6.33 -13.18 8.93
CA LEU A 309 6.40 -13.99 7.71
C LEU A 309 7.58 -14.95 7.69
N ASP A 310 8.70 -14.59 8.30
CA ASP A 310 9.88 -15.47 8.39
C ASP A 310 9.59 -16.76 9.18
N ALA A 311 8.61 -16.71 10.10
CA ALA A 311 8.14 -17.86 10.86
C ALA A 311 7.16 -18.76 10.10
N VAL A 312 6.64 -18.32 8.94
CA VAL A 312 5.69 -19.11 8.13
C VAL A 312 6.44 -19.84 7.03
N PRO A 313 6.36 -21.19 6.96
CA PRO A 313 6.97 -21.95 5.88
C PRO A 313 6.50 -21.43 4.52
N HIS A 314 7.44 -21.24 3.59
CA HIS A 314 7.14 -20.87 2.22
C HIS A 314 7.59 -22.00 1.29
N ASP A 315 6.69 -22.44 0.41
CA ASP A 315 7.02 -23.39 -0.64
C ASP A 315 7.73 -22.64 -1.77
N PRO A 316 8.94 -23.04 -2.16
CA PRO A 316 9.67 -22.42 -3.27
C PRO A 316 9.11 -22.83 -4.66
N ALA A 317 8.04 -23.64 -4.73
CA ALA A 317 7.52 -24.12 -5.99
C ALA A 317 7.06 -22.96 -6.91
N PRO A 318 7.55 -22.87 -8.15
CA PRO A 318 7.17 -21.81 -9.07
C PRO A 318 5.72 -21.98 -9.52
N ASP A 319 4.94 -20.93 -9.42
CA ASP A 319 3.68 -20.85 -10.16
C ASP A 319 4.00 -20.71 -11.65
N ARG A 320 3.30 -21.47 -12.53
CA ARG A 320 3.58 -21.45 -13.97
C ARG A 320 3.40 -20.08 -14.61
N ASN A 321 2.55 -19.24 -14.02
CA ASN A 321 2.35 -17.86 -14.48
C ASN A 321 3.45 -16.88 -13.99
N ASP A 322 4.30 -17.29 -13.04
CA ASP A 322 5.41 -16.46 -12.55
C ASP A 322 6.66 -16.55 -13.45
N THR A 323 6.69 -17.46 -14.42
CA THR A 323 7.84 -17.68 -15.30
C THR A 323 7.86 -16.80 -16.56
N GLU A 324 6.78 -16.10 -16.89
CA GLU A 324 6.67 -15.33 -18.13
C GLU A 324 7.01 -13.84 -18.03
N VAL A 325 7.52 -13.37 -16.90
CA VAL A 325 8.02 -11.98 -16.77
C VAL A 325 9.49 -11.99 -16.35
N ALA A 326 10.35 -12.42 -17.28
CA ALA A 326 11.76 -12.08 -17.39
C ALA A 326 12.01 -11.64 -18.84
N PRO A 327 13.03 -10.85 -19.06
CA PRO A 327 13.50 -9.60 -18.48
C PRO A 327 13.06 -8.36 -19.26
#